data_795f96202ead8d00331392a78c7042c3
#
_entry.id   795f96202ead8d00331392a78c7042c3
#
_cell.length_a   1.000
_cell.length_b   1.000
_cell.length_c   1.000
_cell.angle_alpha   90.00
_cell.angle_beta   90.00
_cell.angle_gamma   90.00
#
_symmetry.space_group_name_H-M   'P 1'
#
loop_
_entity.id
_entity.type
_entity.pdbx_description
1 polymer ?
#
loop_
_entity_poly.entity_id
_entity_poly.type
_entity_poly.pdbx_seq_one_letter_code
_entity_poly.pdbx_strand_id
1 'polypeptide(L)'
;TMSFAVKFTTGVALLALLAALAVVDYAEACAPTAGNSTGRKKRSVEEDVHVVVMSNEDFALATNTANMEKVEQKLKEFADKEGISFRALQNMEKSAENVGGKFGVHFEIGGAFERCARVLQFIQAAVNSLPEITSGTVKCGAFDAVHVTKKQ
;
A
#
# COMPACT_ATOMS: atom_id res chain seq x y z
N THR A 1 -27.97 2.99 -51.02
CA THR A 1 -28.48 3.84 -49.94
C THR A 1 -29.11 3.05 -48.77
N MET A 2 -28.60 1.87 -48.43
CA MET A 2 -29.08 1.08 -47.30
C MET A 2 -27.99 0.80 -46.26
N SER A 3 -27.10 1.75 -45.98
CA SER A 3 -25.98 1.47 -45.04
C SER A 3 -25.94 2.38 -43.81
N PHE A 4 -26.95 3.23 -43.61
CA PHE A 4 -26.95 4.17 -42.45
C PHE A 4 -27.91 3.78 -41.30
N ALA A 5 -28.81 2.85 -41.49
CA ALA A 5 -29.83 2.49 -40.49
C ALA A 5 -29.33 1.46 -39.44
N VAL A 6 -28.27 0.70 -39.74
CA VAL A 6 -27.80 -0.38 -38.84
C VAL A 6 -26.84 0.10 -37.77
N LYS A 7 -26.20 1.29 -37.93
CA LYS A 7 -25.21 1.81 -36.95
C LYS A 7 -25.85 2.53 -35.76
N PHE A 8 -27.09 2.94 -35.83
CA PHE A 8 -27.76 3.66 -34.73
C PHE A 8 -28.41 2.75 -33.69
N THR A 9 -28.81 1.55 -34.06
CA THR A 9 -29.46 0.61 -33.14
C THR A 9 -28.48 -0.08 -32.20
N THR A 10 -27.22 -0.27 -32.60
CA THR A 10 -26.22 -0.87 -31.76
C THR A 10 -25.71 0.08 -30.66
N GLY A 11 -25.68 1.40 -30.95
CA GLY A 11 -25.28 2.39 -29.96
C GLY A 11 -26.27 2.58 -28.81
N VAL A 12 -27.56 2.58 -29.14
CA VAL A 12 -28.62 2.72 -28.15
C VAL A 12 -28.75 1.47 -27.27
N ALA A 13 -28.58 0.28 -27.85
CA ALA A 13 -28.59 -0.97 -27.12
C ALA A 13 -27.38 -1.08 -26.15
N LEU A 14 -26.22 -0.59 -26.56
CA LEU A 14 -25.01 -0.57 -25.69
C LEU A 14 -25.16 0.41 -24.53
N LEU A 15 -25.72 1.59 -24.77
CA LEU A 15 -26.00 2.58 -23.72
C LEU A 15 -27.07 2.09 -22.74
N ALA A 16 -28.08 1.36 -23.21
CA ALA A 16 -29.10 0.77 -22.35
C ALA A 16 -28.50 -0.35 -21.48
N LEU A 17 -27.56 -1.14 -22.03
CA LEU A 17 -26.86 -2.20 -21.28
C LEU A 17 -25.94 -1.63 -20.21
N LEU A 18 -25.23 -0.53 -20.50
CA LEU A 18 -24.36 0.16 -19.54
C LEU A 18 -25.18 0.83 -18.42
N ALA A 19 -26.36 1.36 -18.74
CA ALA A 19 -27.25 1.93 -17.74
C ALA A 19 -27.86 0.85 -16.82
N ALA A 20 -28.13 -0.35 -17.36
CA ALA A 20 -28.63 -1.48 -16.56
C ALA A 20 -27.55 -2.05 -15.61
N LEU A 21 -26.28 -2.02 -16.00
CA LEU A 21 -25.16 -2.44 -15.13
C LEU A 21 -24.87 -1.42 -14.03
N ALA A 22 -25.11 -0.13 -14.27
CA ALA A 22 -24.92 0.91 -13.26
C ALA A 22 -26.00 0.89 -12.15
N VAL A 23 -27.17 0.30 -12.41
CA VAL A 23 -28.27 0.22 -11.44
C VAL A 23 -28.11 -0.96 -10.46
N VAL A 24 -27.32 -1.97 -10.81
CA VAL A 24 -27.12 -3.16 -9.96
C VAL A 24 -26.18 -2.86 -8.80
N ASP A 25 -25.23 -1.92 -8.95
CA ASP A 25 -24.31 -1.55 -7.88
C ASP A 25 -24.91 -0.63 -6.79
N TYR A 26 -26.08 -0.06 -7.03
CA TYR A 26 -26.75 0.82 -6.05
C TYR A 26 -27.70 0.08 -5.08
N ALA A 27 -27.96 -1.18 -5.29
CA ALA A 27 -28.92 -1.91 -4.47
C ALA A 27 -28.33 -2.51 -3.17
N GLU A 28 -27.01 -2.53 -3.01
CA GLU A 28 -26.37 -3.04 -1.79
C GLU A 28 -25.98 -1.94 -0.78
N ALA A 29 -26.19 -0.67 -1.10
CA ALA A 29 -25.81 0.45 -0.21
C ALA A 29 -26.88 0.79 0.85
N CYS A 30 -27.98 0.10 0.93
CA CYS A 30 -29.05 0.36 1.89
C CYS A 30 -29.34 -0.83 2.78
N ALA A 31 -28.35 -1.32 3.52
CA ALA A 31 -28.62 -2.03 4.75
C ALA A 31 -28.61 -1.00 5.90
N PRO A 32 -29.74 -0.76 6.58
CA PRO A 32 -29.75 0.12 7.73
C PRO A 32 -29.02 -0.60 8.86
N THR A 33 -27.76 -0.29 9.06
CA THR A 33 -27.09 -0.62 10.29
C THR A 33 -27.55 0.36 11.34
N ALA A 34 -28.63 0.04 12.03
CA ALA A 34 -28.98 0.61 13.30
C ALA A 34 -27.93 0.19 14.32
N GLY A 35 -26.96 1.04 14.56
CA GLY A 35 -25.92 0.82 15.54
C GLY A 35 -25.25 2.14 15.84
N ASN A 36 -25.76 2.83 16.85
CA ASN A 36 -25.09 3.93 17.49
C ASN A 36 -23.79 3.37 18.12
N SER A 37 -22.71 3.37 17.36
CA SER A 37 -21.39 3.25 17.94
C SER A 37 -20.53 4.35 17.34
N THR A 38 -20.32 5.39 18.10
CA THR A 38 -19.16 6.28 18.04
C THR A 38 -17.90 5.44 18.33
N GLY A 39 -17.73 4.33 17.63
CA GLY A 39 -16.57 3.48 17.66
C GLY A 39 -15.69 3.85 16.49
N ARG A 40 -14.49 4.37 16.76
CA ARG A 40 -13.39 4.29 15.81
C ARG A 40 -13.44 2.89 15.21
N LYS A 41 -13.70 2.79 13.92
CA LYS A 41 -13.66 1.53 13.18
C LYS A 41 -12.29 0.92 13.50
N LYS A 42 -12.24 -0.09 14.37
CA LYS A 42 -11.03 -0.89 14.57
C LYS A 42 -10.74 -1.46 13.19
N ARG A 43 -9.71 -0.92 12.51
CA ARG A 43 -9.18 -1.56 11.31
C ARG A 43 -8.86 -2.98 11.72
N SER A 44 -9.33 -3.96 10.96
CA SER A 44 -8.97 -5.32 11.25
C SER A 44 -7.48 -5.45 10.99
N VAL A 45 -6.74 -5.95 11.95
CA VAL A 45 -5.28 -6.22 11.84
C VAL A 45 -4.96 -7.11 10.63
N GLU A 46 -5.95 -7.81 10.11
CA GLU A 46 -5.85 -8.67 8.94
C GLU A 46 -5.76 -7.92 7.60
N GLU A 47 -6.07 -6.62 7.57
CA GLU A 47 -6.04 -5.80 6.35
C GLU A 47 -4.78 -4.94 6.24
N ASP A 48 -3.96 -4.89 7.27
CA ASP A 48 -2.80 -4.02 7.35
C ASP A 48 -1.53 -4.73 6.84
N VAL A 49 -0.63 -3.94 6.26
CA VAL A 49 0.69 -4.39 5.86
C VAL A 49 1.73 -3.70 6.74
N HIS A 50 2.56 -4.50 7.39
CA HIS A 50 3.66 -4.04 8.22
C HIS A 50 4.97 -4.23 7.48
N VAL A 51 5.76 -3.19 7.41
CA VAL A 51 7.07 -3.19 6.75
C VAL A 51 8.11 -2.68 7.72
N VAL A 52 9.18 -3.42 7.92
CA VAL A 52 10.36 -2.95 8.66
C VAL A 52 11.51 -2.83 7.68
N VAL A 53 12.07 -1.64 7.57
CA VAL A 53 13.23 -1.36 6.72
C VAL A 53 14.44 -1.11 7.61
N MET A 54 15.46 -1.92 7.47
CA MET A 54 16.68 -1.81 8.24
C MET A 54 17.73 -0.97 7.53
N SER A 55 18.35 -0.06 8.26
CA SER A 55 19.48 0.72 7.76
C SER A 55 20.81 0.24 8.36
N ASN A 56 21.90 0.77 7.87
CA ASN A 56 23.23 0.53 8.41
C ASN A 56 23.56 1.42 9.63
N GLU A 57 22.69 2.38 9.95
CA GLU A 57 22.85 3.29 11.09
C GLU A 57 22.63 2.56 12.42
N ASP A 58 23.26 3.07 13.49
CA ASP A 58 23.00 2.58 14.84
C ASP A 58 21.73 3.22 15.42
N PHE A 59 21.02 2.46 16.24
CA PHE A 59 19.84 2.99 16.94
C PHE A 59 20.26 3.93 18.06
N ALA A 60 19.84 5.20 17.97
CA ALA A 60 20.07 6.19 19.00
C ALA A 60 18.90 7.17 19.08
N LEU A 61 18.34 7.33 20.27
CA LEU A 61 17.16 8.19 20.49
C LEU A 61 17.36 9.62 19.97
N ALA A 62 18.57 10.15 20.08
CA ALA A 62 18.89 11.52 19.63
C ALA A 62 18.85 11.68 18.09
N THR A 63 19.08 10.60 17.34
CA THR A 63 19.18 10.64 15.87
C THR A 63 18.06 9.92 15.15
N ASN A 64 17.21 9.18 15.86
CA ASN A 64 16.17 8.34 15.27
C ASN A 64 15.21 9.12 14.37
N THR A 65 14.78 10.33 14.78
CA THR A 65 13.86 11.15 13.96
C THR A 65 14.52 11.54 12.64
N ALA A 66 15.76 12.03 12.68
CA ALA A 66 16.50 12.40 11.47
C ALA A 66 16.78 11.20 10.57
N ASN A 67 17.14 10.04 11.16
CA ASN A 67 17.37 8.81 10.42
C ASN A 67 16.08 8.28 9.77
N MET A 68 14.94 8.40 10.46
CA MET A 68 13.63 8.01 9.93
C MET A 68 13.23 8.86 8.71
N GLU A 69 13.42 10.18 8.79
CA GLU A 69 13.17 11.10 7.68
C GLU A 69 14.10 10.80 6.49
N LYS A 70 15.37 10.51 6.75
CA LYS A 70 16.34 10.12 5.72
C LYS A 70 15.95 8.84 5.00
N VAL A 71 15.55 7.80 5.72
CA VAL A 71 15.08 6.52 5.13
C VAL A 71 13.82 6.75 4.31
N GLU A 72 12.84 7.49 4.85
CA GLU A 72 11.61 7.80 4.13
C GLU A 72 11.88 8.58 2.84
N GLN A 73 12.73 9.60 2.89
CA GLN A 73 13.11 10.38 1.72
C GLN A 73 13.77 9.50 0.66
N LYS A 74 14.69 8.61 1.04
CA LYS A 74 15.35 7.68 0.11
C LYS A 74 14.36 6.71 -0.53
N LEU A 75 13.43 6.17 0.22
CA LEU A 75 12.37 5.30 -0.32
C LEU A 75 11.44 6.07 -1.27
N LYS A 76 11.13 7.31 -0.96
CA LYS A 76 10.30 8.18 -1.79
C LYS A 76 10.99 8.53 -3.11
N GLU A 77 12.25 8.96 -3.06
CA GLU A 77 13.06 9.22 -4.26
C GLU A 77 13.18 7.96 -5.15
N PHE A 78 13.36 6.80 -4.52
CA PHE A 78 13.41 5.53 -5.23
C PHE A 78 12.07 5.19 -5.88
N ALA A 79 10.95 5.37 -5.17
CA ALA A 79 9.60 5.16 -5.71
C ALA A 79 9.32 6.06 -6.91
N ASP A 80 9.67 7.34 -6.83
CA ASP A 80 9.52 8.31 -7.91
C ASP A 80 10.33 7.91 -9.15
N LYS A 81 11.56 7.43 -8.95
CA LYS A 81 12.43 6.93 -10.02
C LYS A 81 11.86 5.69 -10.70
N GLU A 82 11.25 4.80 -9.96
CA GLU A 82 10.61 3.58 -10.47
C GLU A 82 9.19 3.83 -11.02
N GLY A 83 8.71 5.08 -11.00
CA GLY A 83 7.36 5.43 -11.45
C GLY A 83 6.24 4.93 -10.53
N ILE A 84 6.57 4.64 -9.28
CA ILE A 84 5.63 4.15 -8.27
C ILE A 84 5.05 5.35 -7.51
N SER A 85 3.72 5.50 -7.56
CA SER A 85 3.06 6.57 -6.81
C SER A 85 3.08 6.31 -5.31
N PHE A 86 3.85 7.11 -4.58
CA PHE A 86 3.89 7.07 -3.12
C PHE A 86 2.58 7.56 -2.46
N ARG A 87 1.66 8.15 -3.23
CA ARG A 87 0.33 8.58 -2.74
C ARG A 87 -0.52 7.44 -2.18
N ALA A 88 -0.26 6.22 -2.60
CA ALA A 88 -0.92 5.04 -2.05
C ALA A 88 -0.57 4.77 -0.57
N LEU A 89 0.44 5.46 -0.04
CA LEU A 89 0.96 5.32 1.31
C LEU A 89 0.59 6.51 2.22
N GLN A 90 -0.41 7.32 1.85
CA GLN A 90 -0.80 8.51 2.62
C GLN A 90 -1.37 8.21 4.02
N ASN A 91 -1.79 6.99 4.29
CA ASN A 91 -2.27 6.53 5.59
C ASN A 91 -1.24 5.66 6.30
N MET A 92 0.03 5.94 6.11
CA MET A 92 1.12 5.18 6.67
C MET A 92 1.53 5.76 8.02
N GLU A 93 1.47 4.95 9.05
CA GLU A 93 2.10 5.24 10.33
C GLU A 93 3.55 4.76 10.31
N LYS A 94 4.44 5.52 10.92
CA LYS A 94 5.86 5.19 10.98
C LYS A 94 6.42 5.33 12.38
N SER A 95 7.32 4.44 12.74
CA SER A 95 8.01 4.47 14.02
C SER A 95 9.44 3.94 13.89
N ALA A 96 10.32 4.47 14.74
CA ALA A 96 11.69 3.96 14.83
C ALA A 96 11.71 2.63 15.59
N GLU A 97 12.47 1.67 15.11
CA GLU A 97 12.61 0.35 15.70
C GLU A 97 14.08 0.02 15.96
N ASN A 98 14.35 -0.59 17.13
CA ASN A 98 15.68 -1.08 17.47
C ASN A 98 15.74 -2.58 17.21
N VAL A 99 16.50 -2.97 16.23
CA VAL A 99 16.71 -4.38 15.90
C VAL A 99 18.19 -4.73 16.07
N GLY A 100 18.50 -5.34 17.19
CA GLY A 100 19.88 -5.75 17.49
C GLY A 100 20.88 -4.59 17.56
N GLY A 101 20.46 -3.41 18.01
CA GLY A 101 21.29 -2.20 18.08
C GLY A 101 21.32 -1.38 16.79
N LYS A 102 20.71 -1.88 15.71
CA LYS A 102 20.61 -1.17 14.44
C LYS A 102 19.27 -0.45 14.31
N PHE A 103 19.31 0.65 13.59
CA PHE A 103 18.14 1.49 13.33
C PHE A 103 17.28 0.89 12.22
N GLY A 104 16.01 0.66 12.51
CA GLY A 104 14.97 0.30 11.56
C GLY A 104 13.85 1.32 11.57
N VAL A 105 13.10 1.36 10.48
CA VAL A 105 11.82 2.08 10.38
C VAL A 105 10.71 1.07 10.17
N HIS A 106 9.76 1.07 11.07
CA HIS A 106 8.53 0.32 10.94
C HIS A 106 7.46 1.21 10.30
N PHE A 107 6.92 0.74 9.21
CA PHE A 107 5.78 1.34 8.50
C PHE A 107 4.56 0.43 8.65
N GLU A 108 3.45 1.01 9.08
CA GLU A 108 2.15 0.37 9.12
C GLU A 108 1.25 1.00 8.06
N ILE A 109 0.81 0.21 7.08
CA ILE A 109 0.04 0.65 5.93
C ILE A 109 -1.36 0.06 6.05
N GLY A 110 -2.31 0.87 6.53
CA GLY A 110 -3.68 0.44 6.75
C GLY A 110 -4.42 0.11 5.46
N GLY A 111 -5.16 -1.01 5.45
CA GLY A 111 -5.97 -1.42 4.31
C GLY A 111 -5.18 -1.75 3.04
N ALA A 112 -3.90 -2.12 3.18
CA ALA A 112 -3.01 -2.37 2.04
C ALA A 112 -2.84 -3.86 1.69
N PHE A 113 -3.60 -4.75 2.30
CA PHE A 113 -3.45 -6.20 2.12
C PHE A 113 -3.47 -6.63 0.65
N GLU A 114 -4.38 -6.08 -0.17
CA GLU A 114 -4.45 -6.38 -1.61
C GLU A 114 -3.21 -5.94 -2.40
N ARG A 115 -2.44 -5.02 -1.84
CA ARG A 115 -1.20 -4.49 -2.42
C ARG A 115 0.06 -5.15 -1.87
N CYS A 116 -0.08 -6.15 -1.00
CA CYS A 116 1.02 -6.85 -0.35
C CYS A 116 2.13 -7.28 -1.32
N ALA A 117 1.76 -7.91 -2.43
CA ALA A 117 2.73 -8.35 -3.44
C ALA A 117 3.52 -7.17 -4.05
N ARG A 118 2.88 -6.03 -4.28
CA ARG A 118 3.55 -4.82 -4.79
C ARG A 118 4.47 -4.20 -3.75
N VAL A 119 4.04 -4.17 -2.49
CA VAL A 119 4.86 -3.69 -1.37
C VAL A 119 6.11 -4.57 -1.24
N LEU A 120 5.95 -5.89 -1.28
CA LEU A 120 7.07 -6.82 -1.22
C LEU A 120 8.06 -6.62 -2.38
N GLN A 121 7.57 -6.50 -3.62
CA GLN A 121 8.40 -6.23 -4.79
C GLN A 121 9.16 -4.90 -4.65
N PHE A 122 8.49 -3.86 -4.18
CA PHE A 122 9.10 -2.55 -3.95
C PHE A 122 10.22 -2.63 -2.90
N ILE A 123 9.99 -3.29 -1.77
CA ILE A 123 10.99 -3.46 -0.72
C ILE A 123 12.18 -4.30 -1.21
N GLN A 124 11.93 -5.37 -1.99
CA GLN A 124 13.00 -6.15 -2.62
C GLN A 124 13.88 -5.29 -3.54
N ALA A 125 13.26 -4.46 -4.37
CA ALA A 125 13.97 -3.55 -5.27
C ALA A 125 14.76 -2.49 -4.50
N ALA A 126 14.16 -1.89 -3.46
CA ALA A 126 14.80 -0.88 -2.62
C ALA A 126 16.00 -1.45 -1.87
N VAL A 127 15.87 -2.63 -1.25
CA VAL A 127 16.97 -3.32 -0.53
C VAL A 127 18.15 -3.59 -1.48
N ASN A 128 17.88 -4.00 -2.72
CA ASN A 128 18.94 -4.29 -3.69
C ASN A 128 19.59 -3.03 -4.27
N SER A 129 18.86 -1.91 -4.36
CA SER A 129 19.30 -0.70 -5.06
C SER A 129 19.87 0.37 -4.15
N LEU A 130 19.38 0.46 -2.90
CA LEU A 130 19.78 1.51 -1.97
C LEU A 130 20.89 1.00 -1.02
N PRO A 131 22.08 1.61 -1.07
CA PRO A 131 23.21 1.16 -0.25
C PRO A 131 22.98 1.35 1.26
N GLU A 132 22.19 2.34 1.65
CA GLU A 132 21.87 2.65 3.05
C GLU A 132 20.92 1.64 3.68
N ILE A 133 20.14 0.91 2.87
CA ILE A 133 19.19 -0.10 3.32
C ILE A 133 19.86 -1.46 3.27
N THR A 134 19.85 -2.18 4.38
CA THR A 134 20.53 -3.48 4.53
C THR A 134 19.59 -4.65 4.33
N SER A 135 18.36 -4.53 4.82
CA SER A 135 17.34 -5.57 4.72
C SER A 135 15.94 -4.99 4.90
N GLY A 136 14.93 -5.80 4.61
CA GLY A 136 13.55 -5.46 4.84
C GLY A 136 12.74 -6.66 5.32
N THR A 137 11.66 -6.42 6.00
CA THR A 137 10.68 -7.43 6.41
C THR A 137 9.30 -6.93 6.05
N VAL A 138 8.51 -7.76 5.36
CA VAL A 138 7.13 -7.43 4.98
C VAL A 138 6.20 -8.48 5.56
N LYS A 139 5.22 -8.04 6.35
CA LYS A 139 4.17 -8.88 6.90
C LYS A 139 2.81 -8.36 6.44
N CYS A 140 2.02 -9.23 5.84
CA CYS A 140 0.72 -8.91 5.29
C CYS A 140 -0.37 -9.63 6.09
N GLY A 141 -1.13 -8.87 6.84
CA GLY A 141 -2.21 -9.40 7.67
C GLY A 141 -1.74 -10.50 8.61
N ALA A 142 -2.43 -11.64 8.58
CA ALA A 142 -2.12 -12.81 9.40
C ALA A 142 -1.04 -13.73 8.82
N PHE A 143 -0.50 -13.45 7.61
CA PHE A 143 0.54 -14.29 7.01
C PHE A 143 1.89 -14.11 7.68
N ASP A 144 2.76 -15.10 7.49
CA ASP A 144 4.13 -15.04 7.99
C ASP A 144 4.92 -13.91 7.33
N ALA A 145 5.82 -13.31 8.09
CA ALA A 145 6.66 -12.24 7.60
C ALA A 145 7.69 -12.77 6.57
N VAL A 146 7.85 -12.03 5.48
CA VAL A 146 8.84 -12.30 4.44
C VAL A 146 10.07 -11.42 4.68
N HIS A 147 11.23 -12.03 4.85
CA HIS A 147 12.50 -11.35 5.02
C HIS A 147 13.19 -11.16 3.67
N VAL A 148 13.66 -9.96 3.42
CA VAL A 148 14.36 -9.56 2.21
C VAL A 148 15.76 -9.10 2.57
N THR A 149 16.76 -9.70 1.96
CA THR A 149 18.16 -9.33 2.09
C THR A 149 18.75 -9.00 0.72
N LYS A 150 19.89 -8.28 0.69
CA LYS A 150 20.58 -7.99 -0.57
C LYS A 150 20.96 -9.30 -1.26
N LYS A 151 20.71 -9.35 -2.56
CA LYS A 151 21.27 -10.42 -3.40
C LYS A 151 22.78 -10.22 -3.51
N GLN A 152 23.53 -11.23 -3.16
CA GLN A 152 24.98 -11.29 -3.42
C GLN A 152 25.25 -11.48 -4.91
#